data_00cb06964d950a0169205e5bf3baeaf5
#
_entry.id   00cb06964d950a0169205e5bf3baeaf5
#
_cell.length_a   1.000
_cell.length_b   1.000
_cell.length_c   1.000
_cell.angle_alpha   90.00
_cell.angle_beta   90.00
_cell.angle_gamma   90.00
#
_symmetry.space_group_name_H-M   'P 1'
#
loop_
_entity.id
_entity.type
_entity.pdbx_description
1 polymer ?
#
loop_
_entity_poly.entity_id
_entity_poly.type
_entity_poly.pdbx_seq_one_letter_code
_entity_poly.pdbx_strand_id
1 'polypeptide(L)'
;KFDTVDIQKYIQYKMLQSEIKFSNARAVGNKNVIPLPHQIEAVYGRMLQVPRVRFLLADDPGAGKTIMAGMLMKELMARYQSERILILVPPLVLRQWQEELEEKFGLHFHIINRNTLREYGRKNPFIENDLVLASMYWAIRDDVKPLIQEADYDLIIVDEAHKMAAYTQGTNKKKVFRTKLYQLGEAILRKAEHVLLLTATPHKGDTENFRHLMKLIDEDVFTSSVVNE
;
A
#
# COMPACT_ATOMS: atom_id res chain seq x y z
N LYS A 1 32.07 -19.68 -14.68
CA LYS A 1 32.26 -19.96 -13.22
C LYS A 1 32.55 -18.59 -12.60
N PHE A 2 31.64 -18.04 -11.84
CA PHE A 2 31.92 -16.86 -11.03
C PHE A 2 32.87 -17.27 -9.91
N ASP A 3 33.97 -16.55 -9.76
CA ASP A 3 34.93 -16.79 -8.70
C ASP A 3 34.33 -16.29 -7.38
N THR A 4 34.65 -16.96 -6.27
CA THR A 4 34.21 -16.62 -4.92
C THR A 4 34.53 -15.15 -4.56
N VAL A 5 35.63 -14.64 -5.11
CA VAL A 5 36.06 -13.23 -4.97
C VAL A 5 35.12 -12.27 -5.67
N ASP A 6 34.60 -12.63 -6.84
CA ASP A 6 33.65 -11.79 -7.60
C ASP A 6 32.29 -11.72 -6.90
N ILE A 7 31.85 -12.82 -6.30
CA ILE A 7 30.63 -12.88 -5.48
C ILE A 7 30.77 -12.00 -4.23
N GLN A 8 31.93 -12.07 -3.54
CA GLN A 8 32.17 -11.22 -2.38
C GLN A 8 32.22 -9.73 -2.74
N LYS A 9 32.88 -9.35 -3.82
CA LYS A 9 32.91 -7.97 -4.32
C LYS A 9 31.51 -7.48 -4.72
N TYR A 10 30.72 -8.33 -5.35
CA TYR A 10 29.34 -7.99 -5.71
C TYR A 10 28.47 -7.77 -4.46
N ILE A 11 28.60 -8.63 -3.45
CA ILE A 11 27.90 -8.49 -2.16
C ILE A 11 28.33 -7.18 -1.47
N GLN A 12 29.65 -6.91 -1.39
CA GLN A 12 30.16 -5.66 -0.82
C GLN A 12 29.69 -4.43 -1.57
N TYR A 13 29.68 -4.47 -2.91
CA TYR A 13 29.15 -3.38 -3.74
C TYR A 13 27.67 -3.14 -3.48
N LYS A 14 26.86 -4.21 -3.39
CA LYS A 14 25.44 -4.13 -3.05
C LYS A 14 25.20 -3.60 -1.64
N MET A 15 26.01 -4.03 -0.68
CA MET A 15 25.95 -3.48 0.68
C MET A 15 26.29 -1.99 0.71
N LEU A 16 27.35 -1.58 0.02
CA LEU A 16 27.75 -0.17 -0.07
C LEU A 16 26.69 0.69 -0.77
N GLN A 17 26.07 0.18 -1.85
CA GLN A 17 24.94 0.85 -2.48
C GLN A 17 23.74 0.96 -1.56
N SER A 18 23.46 -0.07 -0.74
CA SER A 18 22.38 -0.03 0.24
C SER A 18 22.67 0.97 1.35
N GLU A 19 23.94 1.05 1.82
CA GLU A 19 24.37 2.03 2.81
C GLU A 19 24.27 3.48 2.32
N ILE A 20 24.65 3.74 1.05
CA ILE A 20 24.50 5.08 0.44
C ILE A 20 23.02 5.44 0.29
N LYS A 21 22.19 4.53 -0.21
CA LYS A 21 20.73 4.72 -0.28
C LYS A 21 20.13 4.92 1.11
N PHE A 22 20.60 4.16 2.11
CA PHE A 22 20.19 4.26 3.49
C PHE A 22 20.62 5.59 4.15
N SER A 23 21.82 6.10 3.83
CA SER A 23 22.27 7.42 4.27
C SER A 23 21.35 8.53 3.75
N ASN A 24 20.92 8.44 2.49
CA ASN A 24 19.96 9.36 1.90
C ASN A 24 18.55 9.21 2.54
N ALA A 25 18.11 7.97 2.82
CA ALA A 25 16.86 7.70 3.53
C ALA A 25 16.86 8.21 4.97
N ARG A 26 18.01 8.17 5.66
CA ARG A 26 18.20 8.77 6.99
C ARG A 26 18.02 10.29 7.00
N ALA A 27 18.34 10.96 5.92
CA ALA A 27 18.13 12.39 5.79
C ALA A 27 16.63 12.75 5.74
N VAL A 28 15.78 11.82 5.28
CA VAL A 28 14.33 12.00 5.17
C VAL A 28 13.56 11.36 6.34
N GLY A 29 14.15 10.34 6.99
CA GLY A 29 13.52 9.57 8.08
C GLY A 29 13.85 10.08 9.48
N ASN A 30 12.94 9.82 10.41
CA ASN A 30 13.17 10.05 11.83
C ASN A 30 14.27 9.10 12.35
N LYS A 31 15.09 9.54 13.31
CA LYS A 31 16.25 8.80 13.86
C LYS A 31 15.93 7.44 14.51
N ASN A 32 14.66 7.08 14.60
CA ASN A 32 14.17 5.94 15.38
C ASN A 32 13.96 4.64 14.58
N VAL A 33 14.26 4.61 13.26
CA VAL A 33 14.06 3.43 12.44
C VAL A 33 15.37 2.96 11.83
N ILE A 34 15.71 1.70 12.07
CA ILE A 34 16.79 0.99 11.38
C ILE A 34 16.12 -0.03 10.45
N PRO A 35 15.90 0.30 9.17
CA PRO A 35 15.28 -0.65 8.25
C PRO A 35 16.18 -1.84 7.97
N LEU A 36 15.56 -2.98 7.74
CA LEU A 36 16.24 -4.20 7.33
C LEU A 36 16.61 -4.14 5.83
N PRO A 37 17.65 -4.86 5.38
CA PRO A 37 18.09 -4.83 3.97
C PRO A 37 17.00 -5.12 2.96
N HIS A 38 16.11 -6.09 3.22
CA HIS A 38 14.99 -6.41 2.33
C HIS A 38 13.97 -5.28 2.24
N GLN A 39 13.75 -4.52 3.32
CA GLN A 39 12.86 -3.37 3.34
C GLN A 39 13.42 -2.22 2.48
N ILE A 40 14.73 -1.99 2.57
CA ILE A 40 15.43 -1.00 1.73
C ILE A 40 15.34 -1.41 0.25
N GLU A 41 15.61 -2.68 -0.06
CA GLU A 41 15.52 -3.18 -1.43
C GLU A 41 14.10 -3.06 -1.99
N ALA A 42 13.07 -3.40 -1.20
CA ALA A 42 11.68 -3.27 -1.63
C ALA A 42 11.33 -1.82 -2.00
N VAL A 43 11.65 -0.86 -1.12
CA VAL A 43 11.28 0.54 -1.31
C VAL A 43 12.19 1.23 -2.34
N TYR A 44 13.51 1.22 -2.10
CA TYR A 44 14.47 1.98 -2.93
C TYR A 44 14.92 1.21 -4.17
N GLY A 45 14.98 -0.11 -4.09
CA GLY A 45 15.40 -0.96 -5.20
C GLY A 45 14.30 -1.29 -6.19
N ARG A 46 13.04 -1.20 -5.79
CA ARG A 46 11.89 -1.57 -6.61
C ARG A 46 10.86 -0.44 -6.74
N MET A 47 10.18 -0.07 -5.64
CA MET A 47 9.03 0.83 -5.69
C MET A 47 9.40 2.22 -6.23
N LEU A 48 10.49 2.80 -5.76
CA LEU A 48 10.94 4.14 -6.15
C LEU A 48 11.73 4.19 -7.48
N GLN A 49 11.87 3.08 -8.17
CA GLN A 49 12.51 3.03 -9.49
C GLN A 49 11.54 3.30 -10.63
N VAL A 50 10.25 3.36 -10.34
CA VAL A 50 9.20 3.66 -11.32
C VAL A 50 8.53 5.00 -10.99
N PRO A 51 8.10 5.76 -11.98
CA PRO A 51 7.48 7.07 -11.76
C PRO A 51 6.12 6.95 -11.08
N ARG A 52 5.40 5.87 -11.30
CA ARG A 52 4.08 5.58 -10.74
C ARG A 52 4.15 4.31 -9.91
N VAL A 53 4.11 4.47 -8.58
CA VAL A 53 4.20 3.35 -7.64
C VAL A 53 2.86 2.64 -7.55
N ARG A 54 2.75 1.44 -8.12
CA ARG A 54 1.56 0.59 -8.03
C ARG A 54 2.01 -0.84 -7.79
N PHE A 55 2.07 -1.23 -6.52
CA PHE A 55 2.68 -2.49 -6.08
C PHE A 55 1.78 -3.29 -5.15
N LEU A 56 1.90 -4.60 -5.25
CA LEU A 56 1.49 -5.54 -4.21
C LEU A 56 2.75 -6.02 -3.49
N LEU A 57 2.84 -5.72 -2.20
CA LEU A 57 3.87 -6.22 -1.32
C LEU A 57 3.34 -7.44 -0.56
N ALA A 58 3.82 -8.60 -0.97
CA ALA A 58 3.51 -9.86 -0.31
C ALA A 58 4.68 -10.24 0.59
N ASP A 59 4.49 -10.13 1.89
CA ASP A 59 5.53 -10.42 2.88
C ASP A 59 4.93 -10.98 4.16
N ASP A 60 5.72 -11.74 4.91
CA ASP A 60 5.29 -12.41 6.13
C ASP A 60 4.74 -11.44 7.18
N PRO A 61 3.82 -11.91 8.06
CA PRO A 61 3.40 -11.15 9.23
C PRO A 61 4.63 -10.81 10.08
N GLY A 62 4.80 -9.53 10.42
CA GLY A 62 5.96 -9.06 11.19
C GLY A 62 7.20 -8.66 10.38
N ALA A 63 7.19 -8.79 9.05
CA ALA A 63 8.27 -8.33 8.17
C ALA A 63 8.42 -6.80 8.12
N GLY A 64 7.62 -6.07 8.87
CA GLY A 64 7.69 -4.61 8.97
C GLY A 64 7.04 -3.89 7.79
N LYS A 65 5.87 -4.36 7.33
CA LYS A 65 5.09 -3.71 6.27
C LYS A 65 4.82 -2.22 6.56
N THR A 66 4.53 -1.88 7.82
CA THR A 66 4.38 -0.48 8.26
C THR A 66 5.65 0.33 8.06
N ILE A 67 6.82 -0.27 8.28
CA ILE A 67 8.12 0.38 8.06
C ILE A 67 8.32 0.69 6.57
N MET A 68 8.07 -0.29 5.69
CA MET A 68 8.20 -0.08 4.25
C MET A 68 7.20 0.97 3.73
N ALA A 69 5.97 0.93 4.21
CA ALA A 69 4.96 1.95 3.89
C ALA A 69 5.39 3.34 4.37
N GLY A 70 5.90 3.48 5.59
CA GLY A 70 6.41 4.73 6.15
C GLY A 70 7.59 5.29 5.36
N MET A 71 8.54 4.45 4.98
CA MET A 71 9.66 4.84 4.12
C MET A 71 9.18 5.35 2.75
N LEU A 72 8.27 4.62 2.11
CA LEU A 72 7.70 5.02 0.83
C LEU A 72 6.98 6.37 0.92
N MET A 73 6.14 6.55 1.93
CA MET A 73 5.41 7.81 2.16
C MET A 73 6.37 8.98 2.34
N LYS A 74 7.38 8.85 3.20
CA LYS A 74 8.38 9.92 3.43
C LYS A 74 9.12 10.30 2.15
N GLU A 75 9.49 9.31 1.33
CA GLU A 75 10.17 9.55 0.07
C GLU A 75 9.28 10.24 -0.96
N LEU A 76 8.04 9.78 -1.12
CA LEU A 76 7.10 10.40 -2.07
C LEU A 76 6.76 11.84 -1.63
N MET A 77 6.56 12.08 -0.33
CA MET A 77 6.35 13.44 0.20
C MET A 77 7.57 14.34 -0.02
N ALA A 78 8.78 13.85 0.24
CA ALA A 78 10.01 14.61 0.03
C ALA A 78 10.27 14.95 -1.45
N ARG A 79 9.73 14.16 -2.37
CA ARG A 79 9.81 14.40 -3.81
C ARG A 79 8.65 15.22 -4.36
N TYR A 80 7.74 15.70 -3.49
CA TYR A 80 6.50 16.39 -3.87
C TYR A 80 5.61 15.57 -4.82
N GLN A 81 5.66 14.23 -4.69
CA GLN A 81 4.87 13.30 -5.49
C GLN A 81 3.61 12.81 -4.77
N SER A 82 3.51 13.09 -3.46
CA SER A 82 2.34 12.73 -2.66
C SER A 82 2.22 13.69 -1.49
N GLU A 83 1.06 14.33 -1.37
CA GLU A 83 0.70 15.18 -0.24
C GLU A 83 -0.48 14.57 0.52
N ARG A 84 -1.42 13.96 -0.21
CA ARG A 84 -2.64 13.38 0.33
C ARG A 84 -2.58 11.86 0.32
N ILE A 85 -2.68 11.26 1.51
CA ILE A 85 -2.49 9.82 1.69
C ILE A 85 -3.67 9.22 2.47
N LEU A 86 -4.27 8.18 1.92
CA LEU A 86 -5.26 7.34 2.58
C LEU A 86 -4.68 5.96 2.89
N ILE A 87 -4.82 5.53 4.15
CA ILE A 87 -4.47 4.17 4.57
C ILE A 87 -5.73 3.47 5.05
N LEU A 88 -6.04 2.32 4.44
CA LEU A 88 -7.14 1.44 4.84
C LEU A 88 -6.57 0.18 5.50
N VAL A 89 -6.98 -0.07 6.74
CA VAL A 89 -6.49 -1.19 7.54
C VAL A 89 -7.64 -1.91 8.25
N PRO A 90 -7.42 -3.16 8.72
CA PRO A 90 -8.36 -3.80 9.64
C PRO A 90 -8.55 -2.97 10.93
N PRO A 91 -9.76 -2.95 11.52
CA PRO A 91 -10.05 -2.10 12.68
C PRO A 91 -9.15 -2.36 13.90
N LEU A 92 -8.70 -3.60 14.08
CA LEU A 92 -7.87 -3.99 15.23
C LEU A 92 -6.46 -3.36 15.20
N VAL A 93 -5.95 -3.00 14.04
CA VAL A 93 -4.58 -2.45 13.88
C VAL A 93 -4.55 -0.95 13.61
N LEU A 94 -5.70 -0.27 13.59
CA LEU A 94 -5.80 1.17 13.33
C LEU A 94 -4.89 2.00 14.24
N ARG A 95 -4.97 1.78 15.55
CA ARG A 95 -4.16 2.50 16.53
C ARG A 95 -2.69 2.18 16.41
N GLN A 96 -2.36 0.91 16.23
CA GLN A 96 -0.99 0.48 16.02
C GLN A 96 -0.36 1.17 14.80
N TRP A 97 -1.07 1.25 13.68
CA TRP A 97 -0.60 1.96 12.49
C TRP A 97 -0.36 3.45 12.77
N GLN A 98 -1.30 4.10 13.44
CA GLN A 98 -1.17 5.52 13.79
C GLN A 98 0.06 5.78 14.66
N GLU A 99 0.21 5.01 15.74
CA GLU A 99 1.31 5.14 16.70
C GLU A 99 2.66 4.85 16.04
N GLU A 100 2.77 3.77 15.26
CA GLU A 100 4.01 3.44 14.57
C GLU A 100 4.43 4.49 13.55
N LEU A 101 3.49 5.04 12.79
CA LEU A 101 3.80 6.09 11.81
C LEU A 101 4.22 7.39 12.48
N GLU A 102 3.60 7.74 13.60
CA GLU A 102 3.97 8.92 14.37
C GLU A 102 5.33 8.76 15.03
N GLU A 103 5.55 7.67 15.77
CA GLU A 103 6.79 7.43 16.52
C GLU A 103 8.00 7.24 15.61
N LYS A 104 7.84 6.49 14.53
CA LYS A 104 8.95 6.09 13.65
C LYS A 104 9.23 7.09 12.53
N PHE A 105 8.20 7.78 12.03
CA PHE A 105 8.31 8.64 10.85
C PHE A 105 7.87 10.07 11.08
N GLY A 106 7.30 10.40 12.24
CA GLY A 106 6.73 11.72 12.52
C GLY A 106 5.55 12.06 11.60
N LEU A 107 4.80 11.05 11.17
CA LEU A 107 3.62 11.22 10.32
C LEU A 107 2.35 11.17 11.17
N HIS A 108 1.65 12.29 11.25
CA HIS A 108 0.44 12.44 12.07
C HIS A 108 -0.82 12.13 11.23
N PHE A 109 -1.27 10.89 11.27
CA PHE A 109 -2.48 10.46 10.58
C PHE A 109 -3.74 10.69 11.43
N HIS A 110 -4.78 11.25 10.80
CA HIS A 110 -6.10 11.40 11.40
C HIS A 110 -6.92 10.13 11.19
N ILE A 111 -7.36 9.51 12.30
CA ILE A 111 -8.29 8.39 12.22
C ILE A 111 -9.69 8.95 11.97
N ILE A 112 -10.23 8.67 10.79
CA ILE A 112 -11.60 9.02 10.45
C ILE A 112 -12.50 7.81 10.76
N ASN A 113 -13.46 8.02 11.62
CA ASN A 113 -14.46 7.04 12.04
C ASN A 113 -15.83 7.69 12.20
N ARG A 114 -16.82 6.95 12.72
CA ARG A 114 -18.17 7.44 12.89
C ARG A 114 -18.27 8.68 13.79
N ASN A 115 -17.45 8.76 14.83
CA ASN A 115 -17.47 9.90 15.75
C ASN A 115 -16.86 11.13 15.09
N THR A 116 -15.71 10.97 14.46
CA THR A 116 -15.07 12.03 13.68
C THR A 116 -16.03 12.57 12.59
N LEU A 117 -16.72 11.68 11.87
CA LEU A 117 -17.68 12.10 10.85
C LEU A 117 -18.80 13.00 11.43
N ARG A 118 -19.28 12.70 12.63
CA ARG A 118 -20.28 13.53 13.32
C ARG A 118 -19.72 14.90 13.73
N GLU A 119 -18.47 14.96 14.18
CA GLU A 119 -17.80 16.21 14.58
C GLU A 119 -17.64 17.17 13.39
N TYR A 120 -17.38 16.64 12.20
CA TYR A 120 -17.26 17.45 10.96
C TYR A 120 -18.61 17.97 10.42
N GLY A 121 -19.73 17.41 10.89
CA GLY A 121 -21.07 17.86 10.51
C GLY A 121 -21.33 17.70 9.01
N ARG A 122 -21.39 18.83 8.28
CA ARG A 122 -21.62 18.84 6.82
C ARG A 122 -20.34 18.76 5.98
N LYS A 123 -19.19 18.93 6.60
CA LYS A 123 -17.90 18.86 5.89
C LYS A 123 -17.48 17.41 5.72
N ASN A 124 -16.81 17.13 4.61
CA ASN A 124 -16.25 15.83 4.35
C ASN A 124 -14.85 15.72 5.01
N PRO A 125 -14.67 14.93 6.09
CA PRO A 125 -13.39 14.82 6.79
C PRO A 125 -12.30 14.22 5.91
N PHE A 126 -12.63 13.45 4.87
CA PHE A 126 -11.67 12.91 3.92
C PHE A 126 -11.09 13.99 2.99
N ILE A 127 -11.80 15.07 2.76
CA ILE A 127 -11.32 16.23 1.99
C ILE A 127 -10.51 17.16 2.90
N GLU A 128 -10.96 17.36 4.15
CA GLU A 128 -10.37 18.32 5.09
C GLU A 128 -9.02 17.85 5.68
N ASN A 129 -8.67 16.56 5.54
CA ASN A 129 -7.43 16.00 6.07
C ASN A 129 -6.59 15.35 4.96
N ASP A 130 -5.30 15.68 4.96
CA ASP A 130 -4.37 15.16 3.96
C ASP A 130 -3.88 13.75 4.28
N LEU A 131 -3.65 13.45 5.57
CA LEU A 131 -3.18 12.15 6.04
C LEU A 131 -4.30 11.44 6.80
N VAL A 132 -4.93 10.47 6.17
CA VAL A 132 -6.10 9.78 6.70
C VAL A 132 -5.86 8.30 6.89
N LEU A 133 -6.28 7.80 8.04
CA LEU A 133 -6.30 6.40 8.40
C LEU A 133 -7.74 5.98 8.72
N ALA A 134 -8.24 4.94 8.08
CA ALA A 134 -9.61 4.46 8.30
C ALA A 134 -9.70 2.93 8.29
N SER A 135 -10.72 2.41 8.98
CA SER A 135 -11.03 0.99 8.91
C SER A 135 -11.59 0.63 7.54
N MET A 136 -11.02 -0.39 6.91
CA MET A 136 -11.49 -0.90 5.62
C MET A 136 -12.96 -1.36 5.67
N TYR A 137 -13.42 -1.93 6.79
CA TYR A 137 -14.80 -2.37 6.94
C TYR A 137 -15.79 -1.24 7.23
N TRP A 138 -15.30 -0.12 7.73
CA TRP A 138 -16.11 1.08 7.87
C TRP A 138 -16.19 1.85 6.55
N ALA A 139 -15.11 1.87 5.79
CA ALA A 139 -15.00 2.54 4.49
C ALA A 139 -15.96 2.00 3.41
N ILE A 140 -16.38 0.73 3.50
CA ILE A 140 -17.33 0.11 2.55
C ILE A 140 -18.81 0.47 2.77
N ARG A 141 -19.11 1.19 3.84
CA ARG A 141 -20.50 1.57 4.14
C ARG A 141 -21.03 2.51 3.08
N ASP A 142 -22.32 2.40 2.81
CA ASP A 142 -23.00 3.18 1.78
C ASP A 142 -23.03 4.69 2.09
N ASP A 143 -22.93 5.07 3.37
CA ASP A 143 -22.83 6.44 3.85
C ASP A 143 -21.39 7.00 3.91
N VAL A 144 -20.38 6.15 3.78
CA VAL A 144 -18.94 6.51 3.90
C VAL A 144 -18.23 6.47 2.56
N LYS A 145 -18.45 5.42 1.78
CA LYS A 145 -17.79 5.21 0.48
C LYS A 145 -17.88 6.44 -0.45
N PRO A 146 -19.03 7.12 -0.63
CA PRO A 146 -19.11 8.31 -1.45
C PRO A 146 -18.19 9.44 -0.97
N LEU A 147 -18.05 9.61 0.35
CA LEU A 147 -17.18 10.65 0.93
C LEU A 147 -15.71 10.40 0.60
N ILE A 148 -15.28 9.13 0.59
CA ILE A 148 -13.91 8.76 0.18
C ILE A 148 -13.73 8.99 -1.32
N GLN A 149 -14.74 8.69 -2.14
CA GLN A 149 -14.69 8.88 -3.58
C GLN A 149 -14.62 10.35 -4.01
N GLU A 150 -15.17 11.26 -3.21
CA GLU A 150 -15.07 12.71 -3.43
C GLU A 150 -13.70 13.26 -3.11
N ALA A 151 -12.96 12.58 -2.24
CA ALA A 151 -11.60 12.98 -1.87
C ALA A 151 -10.58 12.39 -2.85
N ASP A 152 -9.70 13.23 -3.37
CA ASP A 152 -8.60 12.81 -4.22
C ASP A 152 -7.36 12.56 -3.36
N TYR A 153 -6.83 11.34 -3.44
CA TYR A 153 -5.60 10.92 -2.76
C TYR A 153 -4.52 10.61 -3.78
N ASP A 154 -3.31 11.07 -3.51
CA ASP A 154 -2.14 10.79 -4.35
C ASP A 154 -1.63 9.36 -4.14
N LEU A 155 -1.65 8.90 -2.88
CA LEU A 155 -1.26 7.56 -2.48
C LEU A 155 -2.37 6.91 -1.66
N ILE A 156 -2.75 5.68 -2.03
CA ILE A 156 -3.63 4.83 -1.23
C ILE A 156 -2.87 3.57 -0.83
N ILE A 157 -2.86 3.27 0.46
CA ILE A 157 -2.28 2.06 1.04
C ILE A 157 -3.41 1.22 1.62
N VAL A 158 -3.40 -0.08 1.32
CA VAL A 158 -4.37 -1.03 1.86
C VAL A 158 -3.65 -2.18 2.54
N ASP A 159 -3.82 -2.32 3.84
CA ASP A 159 -3.33 -3.48 4.58
C ASP A 159 -4.32 -4.64 4.47
N GLU A 160 -3.83 -5.88 4.58
CA GLU A 160 -4.61 -7.09 4.37
C GLU A 160 -5.41 -7.08 3.04
N ALA A 161 -4.76 -6.60 1.97
CA ALA A 161 -5.38 -6.35 0.67
C ALA A 161 -6.03 -7.60 0.03
N HIS A 162 -5.64 -8.82 0.44
CA HIS A 162 -6.30 -10.05 0.00
C HIS A 162 -7.80 -10.11 0.37
N LYS A 163 -8.26 -9.26 1.29
CA LYS A 163 -9.69 -9.12 1.63
C LYS A 163 -10.48 -8.36 0.58
N MET A 164 -9.82 -7.62 -0.31
CA MET A 164 -10.41 -7.06 -1.53
C MET A 164 -10.54 -8.18 -2.58
N ALA A 165 -11.54 -9.05 -2.39
CA ALA A 165 -11.69 -10.28 -3.15
C ALA A 165 -12.80 -10.17 -4.20
N ALA A 166 -12.56 -10.79 -5.36
CA ALA A 166 -13.57 -11.08 -6.36
C ALA A 166 -13.44 -12.53 -6.82
N TYR A 167 -14.56 -13.17 -7.06
CA TYR A 167 -14.63 -14.59 -7.39
C TYR A 167 -15.39 -14.79 -8.69
N THR A 168 -14.87 -15.66 -9.55
CA THR A 168 -15.56 -16.05 -10.78
C THR A 168 -16.35 -17.32 -10.51
N GLN A 169 -17.67 -17.29 -10.72
CA GLN A 169 -18.56 -18.45 -10.55
C GLN A 169 -19.20 -18.86 -11.87
N GLY A 170 -19.37 -20.17 -12.08
CA GLY A 170 -20.06 -20.77 -13.21
C GLY A 170 -19.12 -21.30 -14.29
N THR A 171 -19.51 -22.46 -14.86
CA THR A 171 -18.77 -23.16 -15.93
C THR A 171 -19.10 -22.62 -17.32
N ASN A 172 -20.36 -22.30 -17.59
CA ASN A 172 -20.83 -21.89 -18.93
C ASN A 172 -21.08 -20.38 -19.08
N LYS A 173 -21.45 -19.70 -18.00
CA LYS A 173 -21.50 -18.22 -17.94
C LYS A 173 -20.72 -17.75 -16.72
N LYS A 174 -19.50 -17.35 -16.93
CA LYS A 174 -18.63 -16.82 -15.88
C LYS A 174 -19.20 -15.52 -15.34
N LYS A 175 -19.74 -15.54 -14.11
CA LYS A 175 -20.18 -14.35 -13.39
C LYS A 175 -19.16 -14.00 -12.34
N VAL A 176 -18.67 -12.76 -12.37
CA VAL A 176 -17.74 -12.26 -11.35
C VAL A 176 -18.53 -11.69 -10.18
N PHE A 177 -18.38 -12.30 -9.02
CA PHE A 177 -18.88 -11.78 -7.76
C PHE A 177 -17.81 -10.89 -7.12
N ARG A 178 -18.14 -9.64 -6.82
CA ARG A 178 -17.25 -8.65 -6.19
C ARG A 178 -17.69 -8.39 -4.76
N THR A 179 -16.78 -8.56 -3.82
CA THR A 179 -17.04 -8.14 -2.44
C THR A 179 -17.18 -6.61 -2.35
N LYS A 180 -17.81 -6.10 -1.29
CA LYS A 180 -17.91 -4.65 -1.07
C LYS A 180 -16.53 -3.98 -0.97
N LEU A 181 -15.54 -4.68 -0.39
CA LEU A 181 -14.15 -4.21 -0.34
C LEU A 181 -13.51 -4.12 -1.73
N TYR A 182 -13.76 -5.11 -2.60
CA TYR A 182 -13.29 -5.05 -3.98
C TYR A 182 -13.91 -3.87 -4.74
N GLN A 183 -15.21 -3.67 -4.60
CA GLN A 183 -15.93 -2.54 -5.20
C GLN A 183 -15.40 -1.18 -4.70
N LEU A 184 -15.03 -1.08 -3.42
CA LEU A 184 -14.35 0.10 -2.90
C LEU A 184 -13.00 0.30 -3.60
N GLY A 185 -12.19 -0.76 -3.71
CA GLY A 185 -10.91 -0.75 -4.41
C GLY A 185 -11.05 -0.26 -5.86
N GLU A 186 -12.00 -0.82 -6.62
CA GLU A 186 -12.29 -0.35 -8.00
C GLU A 186 -12.62 1.13 -8.05
N ALA A 187 -13.34 1.64 -7.06
CA ALA A 187 -13.82 3.03 -7.04
C ALA A 187 -12.72 4.05 -6.70
N ILE A 188 -11.75 3.69 -5.86
CA ILE A 188 -10.77 4.65 -5.33
C ILE A 188 -9.35 4.42 -5.83
N LEU A 189 -8.92 3.15 -6.03
CA LEU A 189 -7.52 2.86 -6.39
C LEU A 189 -7.16 3.29 -7.81
N ARG A 190 -8.12 3.32 -8.72
CA ARG A 190 -7.89 3.76 -10.11
C ARG A 190 -7.57 5.24 -10.22
N LYS A 191 -8.15 6.05 -9.34
CA LYS A 191 -7.95 7.50 -9.31
C LYS A 191 -6.61 7.90 -8.72
N ALA A 192 -6.10 7.13 -7.76
CA ALA A 192 -4.85 7.44 -7.09
C ALA A 192 -3.66 7.24 -8.04
N GLU A 193 -2.70 8.17 -7.99
CA GLU A 193 -1.45 8.04 -8.74
C GLU A 193 -0.64 6.84 -8.23
N HIS A 194 -0.50 6.73 -6.90
CA HIS A 194 0.26 5.67 -6.27
C HIS A 194 -0.65 4.74 -5.46
N VAL A 195 -0.38 3.44 -5.51
CA VAL A 195 -1.09 2.41 -4.77
C VAL A 195 -0.10 1.41 -4.19
N LEU A 196 -0.22 1.13 -2.90
CA LEU A 196 0.51 0.06 -2.23
C LEU A 196 -0.48 -0.89 -1.55
N LEU A 197 -0.58 -2.10 -2.06
CA LEU A 197 -1.33 -3.17 -1.44
C LEU A 197 -0.41 -4.04 -0.60
N LEU A 198 -0.76 -4.27 0.65
CA LEU A 198 0.02 -5.07 1.60
C LEU A 198 -0.75 -6.33 1.95
N THR A 199 -0.09 -7.48 1.92
CA THR A 199 -0.69 -8.75 2.35
C THR A 199 0.36 -9.73 2.85
N ALA A 200 0.00 -10.56 3.82
CA ALA A 200 0.81 -11.70 4.23
C ALA A 200 0.53 -12.96 3.38
N THR A 201 -0.63 -13.01 2.73
CA THR A 201 -1.09 -14.20 2.00
C THR A 201 -1.65 -13.81 0.64
N PRO A 202 -0.80 -13.59 -0.38
CA PRO A 202 -1.25 -13.17 -1.71
C PRO A 202 -2.13 -14.23 -2.40
N HIS A 203 -1.89 -15.50 -2.07
CA HIS A 203 -2.49 -16.62 -2.78
C HIS A 203 -3.22 -17.57 -1.83
N LYS A 204 -4.18 -17.38 -1.14
CA LYS A 204 -4.88 -18.45 -0.38
C LYS A 204 -5.32 -19.66 -1.25
N GLY A 205 -4.46 -20.10 -2.20
CA GLY A 205 -4.72 -21.18 -3.15
C GLY A 205 -5.64 -20.80 -4.32
N ASP A 206 -6.08 -19.56 -4.43
CA ASP A 206 -6.99 -19.07 -5.47
C ASP A 206 -6.27 -18.07 -6.39
N THR A 207 -5.74 -18.58 -7.49
CA THR A 207 -5.09 -17.78 -8.54
C THR A 207 -6.03 -16.78 -9.21
N GLU A 208 -7.33 -17.06 -9.28
CA GLU A 208 -8.30 -16.12 -9.84
C GLU A 208 -8.51 -14.90 -8.94
N ASN A 209 -8.63 -15.12 -7.64
CA ASN A 209 -8.73 -14.01 -6.70
C ASN A 209 -7.48 -13.12 -6.74
N PHE A 210 -6.30 -13.72 -6.86
CA PHE A 210 -5.06 -12.99 -7.05
C PHE A 210 -5.06 -12.15 -8.34
N ARG A 211 -5.53 -12.70 -9.46
CA ARG A 211 -5.68 -11.95 -10.71
C ARG A 211 -6.62 -10.76 -10.57
N HIS A 212 -7.74 -10.94 -9.87
CA HIS A 212 -8.67 -9.84 -9.58
C HIS A 212 -8.01 -8.76 -8.71
N LEU A 213 -7.24 -9.14 -7.70
CA LEU A 213 -6.49 -8.21 -6.87
C LEU A 213 -5.46 -7.42 -7.70
N MET A 214 -4.74 -8.09 -8.60
CA MET A 214 -3.76 -7.44 -9.47
C MET A 214 -4.41 -6.45 -10.47
N LYS A 215 -5.64 -6.70 -10.91
CA LYS A 215 -6.41 -5.75 -11.74
C LYS A 215 -6.72 -4.43 -11.02
N LEU A 216 -6.73 -4.40 -9.69
CA LEU A 216 -6.86 -3.16 -8.92
C LEU A 216 -5.59 -2.30 -9.00
N ILE A 217 -4.43 -2.93 -9.25
CA ILE A 217 -3.14 -2.24 -9.41
C ILE A 217 -3.00 -1.74 -10.85
N ASP A 218 -3.23 -2.63 -11.82
CA ASP A 218 -3.09 -2.33 -13.24
C ASP A 218 -4.09 -3.14 -14.07
N GLU A 219 -5.00 -2.45 -14.75
CA GLU A 219 -6.01 -3.09 -15.60
C GLU A 219 -5.41 -3.67 -16.88
N ASP A 220 -4.39 -3.02 -17.43
CA ASP A 220 -3.88 -3.33 -18.77
C ASP A 220 -2.99 -4.58 -18.76
N VAL A 221 -2.24 -4.81 -17.69
CA VAL A 221 -1.30 -5.94 -17.57
C VAL A 221 -2.02 -7.30 -17.51
N PHE A 222 -3.28 -7.34 -17.04
CA PHE A 222 -4.02 -8.59 -16.81
C PHE A 222 -5.23 -8.79 -17.71
N THR A 223 -5.39 -7.99 -18.76
CA THR A 223 -6.42 -8.21 -19.79
C THR A 223 -6.00 -9.23 -20.85
N SER A 224 -4.71 -9.46 -21.04
CA SER A 224 -4.22 -10.52 -21.93
C SER A 224 -4.27 -11.88 -21.21
N SER A 225 -4.90 -12.85 -21.84
CA SER A 225 -5.08 -14.24 -21.37
C SER A 225 -3.81 -15.08 -21.40
N VAL A 226 -2.63 -14.48 -21.45
CA VAL A 226 -1.35 -15.18 -21.52
C VAL A 226 -0.48 -14.73 -20.35
N VAL A 227 -0.63 -15.43 -19.23
CA VAL A 227 0.47 -15.56 -18.28
C VAL A 227 1.27 -16.77 -18.77
N ASN A 228 2.35 -16.54 -19.49
CA ASN A 228 3.35 -17.59 -19.71
C ASN A 228 4.02 -17.87 -18.37
N GLU A 229 4.07 -19.18 -18.04
CA GLU A 229 4.73 -19.79 -16.89
C GLU A 229 6.20 -19.38 -16.74
#